data_4e9907e1d67bf49fdb8b11ff8edd1930
#
_entry.id   4e9907e1d67bf49fdb8b11ff8edd1930
#
_cell.length_a   1.000
_cell.length_b   1.000
_cell.length_c   1.000
_cell.angle_alpha   90.00
_cell.angle_beta   90.00
_cell.angle_gamma   90.00
#
_symmetry.space_group_name_H-M   'P 1'
#
loop_
_entity.id
_entity.type
_entity.pdbx_description
1 polymer ?
#
loop_
_entity_poly.entity_id
_entity_poly.type
_entity_poly.pdbx_seq_one_letter_code
_entity_poly.pdbx_strand_id
1 'polypeptide(L)'
;MKKLGMSMLTLCSILGVSAQEVVWQKDIRSSTQDFLSQVTTTIDQQYLITGSSIRGNSQKITGSSSPSTSGLPSATSQQNNGYDFHLVKLNQQGEEVWEKYFSGKNHDFLSATVNTQEGGFLLAGTSYSGKGLDKKEDSKGGSDFWLIRINEFGDELWQKTIGSAADEEARAVIQTTDMGFFVAGNTTLPFDSAQGKQAQDTKMKGYGSKDVLVVRLDKNGKELSQLVLGGKGLDEVEKMIPTKDGGALLGIYSRSAALAGSGKTEAGSSKTINYQPKTSNNFGEGDYWIVKLSKDGKVEWEKNFGGKGDDHVRTLALTSTGYLIGGESRSERSGNKSLGIEEGTDLWLVAIDLNGNEQWQKSYSFKNRDVLMGMSVIAGKQEDGGGKSKGILLGGYTQAEGRIENDDETFWMLYLDQNGNEQWRKYVKGESRKKEERLSDIKLNRDGSIVLAGTSAEELGKENWKIVKLGDKQVDQLIEKQDIRIYPNPVTDYVYVELGFEGLREGAFEAEIAVYDMGGRKLETVKTKNKITKINTQPLIQGAYLVVVKTNDKTANAKLIKK
;
A
#
# COMPACT_ATOMS: atom_id res chain seq x y z
N MET A 1 48.07 61.57 -8.02
CA MET A 1 46.70 61.13 -7.72
C MET A 1 46.58 59.67 -8.03
N LYS A 2 46.67 58.81 -7.02
CA LYS A 2 46.56 57.34 -7.12
C LYS A 2 45.08 56.97 -6.97
N LYS A 3 44.50 56.34 -7.99
CA LYS A 3 43.15 55.77 -7.90
C LYS A 3 43.25 54.40 -7.22
N LEU A 4 42.65 54.24 -6.06
CA LEU A 4 42.40 52.97 -5.40
C LEU A 4 41.24 52.28 -6.10
N GLY A 5 41.50 51.13 -6.72
CA GLY A 5 40.47 50.24 -7.20
C GLY A 5 39.99 49.32 -6.09
N MET A 6 38.75 49.47 -5.70
CA MET A 6 38.08 48.62 -4.71
C MET A 6 37.55 47.35 -5.41
N SER A 7 38.26 46.24 -5.18
CA SER A 7 37.86 44.93 -5.69
C SER A 7 36.72 44.38 -4.84
N MET A 8 35.53 44.29 -5.44
CA MET A 8 34.34 43.75 -4.82
C MET A 8 34.42 42.23 -4.91
N LEU A 9 34.79 41.56 -3.83
CA LEU A 9 34.69 40.09 -3.71
C LEU A 9 33.21 39.72 -3.63
N THR A 10 32.68 39.20 -4.73
CA THR A 10 31.36 38.56 -4.76
C THR A 10 31.49 37.19 -4.07
N LEU A 11 30.99 37.10 -2.86
CA LEU A 11 30.85 35.85 -2.12
C LEU A 11 29.74 35.05 -2.79
N CYS A 12 30.08 34.17 -3.71
CA CYS A 12 29.18 33.12 -4.18
C CYS A 12 28.91 32.14 -3.02
N SER A 13 27.79 32.34 -2.32
CA SER A 13 27.26 31.32 -1.43
C SER A 13 26.84 30.13 -2.30
N ILE A 14 27.69 29.12 -2.35
CA ILE A 14 27.33 27.80 -2.83
C ILE A 14 26.30 27.27 -1.82
N LEU A 15 25.02 27.45 -2.13
CA LEU A 15 23.95 26.67 -1.51
C LEU A 15 24.22 25.22 -1.88
N GLY A 16 24.85 24.49 -0.98
CA GLY A 16 25.04 23.06 -1.08
C GLY A 16 23.65 22.45 -1.20
N VAL A 17 23.29 22.03 -2.42
CA VAL A 17 22.16 21.13 -2.63
C VAL A 17 22.51 19.87 -1.84
N SER A 18 21.90 19.69 -0.68
CA SER A 18 22.05 18.49 0.14
C SER A 18 21.54 17.33 -0.68
N ALA A 19 22.47 16.59 -1.28
CA ALA A 19 22.14 15.36 -2.00
C ALA A 19 21.44 14.40 -1.02
N GLN A 20 20.41 13.72 -1.50
CA GLN A 20 19.81 12.61 -0.78
C GLN A 20 20.90 11.59 -0.48
N GLU A 21 20.93 11.09 0.75
CA GLU A 21 21.83 10.04 1.15
C GLU A 21 21.15 8.69 0.92
N VAL A 22 21.69 7.88 0.02
CA VAL A 22 21.31 6.47 -0.10
C VAL A 22 21.82 5.75 1.14
N VAL A 23 20.92 5.34 2.02
CA VAL A 23 21.27 4.58 3.24
C VAL A 23 21.67 3.17 2.85
N TRP A 24 20.87 2.54 1.98
CA TRP A 24 21.19 1.27 1.34
C TRP A 24 20.31 1.08 0.09
N GLN A 25 20.81 0.23 -0.81
CA GLN A 25 20.07 -0.27 -1.98
C GLN A 25 20.17 -1.79 -2.02
N LYS A 26 19.10 -2.45 -2.43
CA LYS A 26 19.06 -3.89 -2.66
C LYS A 26 18.37 -4.21 -3.97
N ASP A 27 19.02 -5.04 -4.77
CA ASP A 27 18.45 -5.65 -5.96
C ASP A 27 18.12 -7.12 -5.64
N ILE A 28 16.89 -7.55 -5.92
CA ILE A 28 16.44 -8.92 -5.81
C ILE A 28 16.20 -9.42 -7.22
N ARG A 29 16.94 -10.48 -7.60
CA ARG A 29 16.97 -10.97 -8.98
C ARG A 29 16.44 -12.39 -9.05
N SER A 30 15.55 -12.63 -10.01
CA SER A 30 15.23 -13.97 -10.49
C SER A 30 15.85 -14.21 -11.87
N SER A 31 15.54 -15.32 -12.48
CA SER A 31 15.95 -15.65 -13.86
C SER A 31 14.98 -15.15 -14.92
N THR A 32 13.89 -14.51 -14.51
CA THR A 32 12.76 -14.11 -15.36
C THR A 32 12.30 -12.70 -15.02
N GLN A 33 11.24 -12.24 -15.67
CA GLN A 33 10.56 -11.01 -15.32
C GLN A 33 9.92 -11.11 -13.95
N ASP A 34 10.19 -10.14 -13.08
CA ASP A 34 9.63 -10.06 -11.73
C ASP A 34 8.69 -8.88 -11.63
N PHE A 35 7.52 -9.09 -11.02
CA PHE A 35 6.55 -8.02 -10.74
C PHE A 35 6.58 -7.67 -9.26
N LEU A 36 7.05 -6.46 -8.93
CA LEU A 36 6.98 -5.93 -7.58
C LEU A 36 5.63 -5.22 -7.40
N SER A 37 4.90 -5.59 -6.35
CA SER A 37 3.58 -5.01 -6.07
C SER A 37 3.65 -3.95 -4.99
N GLN A 38 4.34 -4.22 -3.87
CA GLN A 38 4.27 -3.35 -2.71
C GLN A 38 5.46 -3.50 -1.78
N VAL A 39 5.82 -2.43 -1.08
CA VAL A 39 6.63 -2.47 0.14
C VAL A 39 5.74 -2.16 1.35
N THR A 40 5.81 -3.00 2.37
CA THR A 40 5.05 -2.81 3.61
C THR A 40 6.01 -2.67 4.77
N THR A 41 6.03 -1.51 5.44
CA THR A 41 6.79 -1.34 6.68
C THR A 41 6.10 -2.11 7.79
N THR A 42 6.79 -3.06 8.39
CA THR A 42 6.26 -3.91 9.45
C THR A 42 6.14 -3.14 10.78
N ILE A 43 5.44 -3.72 11.75
CA ILE A 43 5.26 -3.09 13.07
C ILE A 43 6.61 -2.85 13.76
N ASP A 44 7.58 -3.75 13.58
CA ASP A 44 8.96 -3.67 14.09
C ASP A 44 9.91 -2.87 13.17
N GLN A 45 9.35 -2.06 12.24
CA GLN A 45 10.07 -1.20 11.29
C GLN A 45 11.01 -1.94 10.33
N GLN A 46 10.78 -3.21 10.11
CA GLN A 46 11.38 -3.96 9.02
C GLN A 46 10.55 -3.77 7.74
N TYR A 47 10.94 -4.42 6.66
CA TYR A 47 10.27 -4.26 5.36
C TYR A 47 9.85 -5.61 4.83
N LEU A 48 8.58 -5.75 4.48
CA LEU A 48 8.09 -6.85 3.67
C LEU A 48 7.93 -6.34 2.23
N ILE A 49 8.73 -6.89 1.33
CA ILE A 49 8.67 -6.65 -0.11
C ILE A 49 7.83 -7.77 -0.70
N THR A 50 6.83 -7.43 -1.49
CA THR A 50 5.90 -8.41 -2.06
C THR A 50 5.69 -8.20 -3.53
N GLY A 51 5.49 -9.30 -4.23
CA GLY A 51 5.26 -9.31 -5.68
C GLY A 51 5.07 -10.72 -6.21
N SER A 52 5.43 -10.92 -7.47
CA SER A 52 5.27 -12.21 -8.15
C SER A 52 6.49 -12.51 -9.01
N SER A 53 7.00 -13.72 -8.89
CA SER A 53 8.18 -14.21 -9.62
C SER A 53 8.00 -15.66 -10.01
N ILE A 54 8.69 -16.08 -11.07
CA ILE A 54 8.78 -17.48 -11.44
C ILE A 54 9.94 -18.11 -10.66
N ARG A 55 9.63 -19.11 -9.85
CA ARG A 55 10.64 -19.82 -9.05
C ARG A 55 11.57 -20.62 -9.95
N GLY A 56 12.84 -20.22 -10.04
CA GLY A 56 13.85 -20.95 -10.83
C GLY A 56 14.19 -22.31 -10.24
N ASN A 57 14.48 -23.28 -11.10
CA ASN A 57 14.84 -24.67 -10.73
C ASN A 57 16.14 -24.81 -9.89
N SER A 58 16.83 -23.74 -9.55
CA SER A 58 18.18 -23.77 -8.97
C SER A 58 18.24 -23.55 -7.46
N GLN A 59 17.15 -23.23 -6.78
CA GLN A 59 17.19 -23.05 -5.33
C GLN A 59 16.92 -24.36 -4.60
N LYS A 60 18.01 -25.07 -4.26
CA LYS A 60 17.99 -26.16 -3.29
C LYS A 60 17.42 -25.63 -1.96
N ILE A 61 16.38 -26.31 -1.48
CA ILE A 61 15.85 -26.14 -0.14
C ILE A 61 16.97 -26.36 0.86
N THR A 62 17.52 -25.29 1.46
CA THR A 62 18.35 -25.36 2.66
C THR A 62 17.44 -25.34 3.88
N GLY A 63 16.68 -26.40 4.05
CA GLY A 63 16.00 -26.74 5.29
C GLY A 63 16.72 -27.91 5.92
N SER A 64 17.18 -27.77 7.15
CA SER A 64 17.87 -28.78 7.93
C SER A 64 17.05 -30.08 7.93
N SER A 65 17.60 -31.13 7.31
CA SER A 65 17.09 -32.48 7.47
C SER A 65 18.25 -33.42 7.75
N SER A 66 18.15 -34.10 8.86
CA SER A 66 18.93 -35.27 9.20
C SER A 66 18.83 -36.35 8.10
N PRO A 67 19.88 -37.12 7.83
CA PRO A 67 19.84 -38.15 6.79
C PRO A 67 19.04 -39.35 7.23
N SER A 68 17.92 -39.64 6.57
CA SER A 68 17.28 -40.97 6.65
C SER A 68 17.44 -41.69 5.32
N THR A 69 18.21 -42.76 5.38
CA THR A 69 18.33 -43.82 4.36
C THR A 69 17.01 -44.56 4.19
N SER A 70 16.37 -44.43 3.05
CA SER A 70 15.61 -45.53 2.42
C SER A 70 15.12 -45.10 1.03
N GLY A 71 15.55 -45.80 0.02
CA GLY A 71 15.19 -45.55 -1.37
C GLY A 71 13.73 -45.91 -1.65
N LEU A 72 12.96 -44.92 -2.04
CA LEU A 72 11.70 -45.01 -2.76
C LEU A 72 11.76 -44.06 -3.96
N PRO A 73 11.15 -44.38 -5.11
CA PRO A 73 11.23 -43.53 -6.29
C PRO A 73 10.62 -42.15 -6.00
N SER A 74 11.39 -41.10 -6.31
CA SER A 74 11.00 -39.73 -6.25
C SER A 74 9.61 -39.50 -6.83
N ALA A 75 8.68 -39.06 -6.02
CA ALA A 75 7.45 -38.45 -6.52
C ALA A 75 7.86 -37.35 -7.50
N THR A 76 7.35 -37.41 -8.72
CA THR A 76 7.50 -36.38 -9.74
C THR A 76 7.19 -35.04 -9.10
N SER A 77 8.21 -34.22 -8.93
CA SER A 77 8.02 -32.83 -8.52
C SER A 77 7.09 -32.19 -9.56
N GLN A 78 5.86 -31.86 -9.15
CA GLN A 78 4.98 -31.09 -10.01
C GLN A 78 5.66 -29.73 -10.20
N GLN A 79 6.22 -29.54 -11.40
CA GLN A 79 6.91 -28.32 -11.76
C GLN A 79 5.85 -27.23 -11.97
N ASN A 80 5.90 -26.19 -11.17
CA ASN A 80 5.17 -24.97 -11.46
C ASN A 80 5.98 -24.16 -12.49
N ASN A 81 5.37 -23.83 -13.62
CA ASN A 81 5.95 -22.96 -14.64
C ASN A 81 5.31 -21.56 -14.64
N GLY A 82 4.49 -21.25 -13.63
CA GLY A 82 3.77 -19.99 -13.48
C GLY A 82 4.45 -19.02 -12.53
N TYR A 83 3.90 -17.81 -12.47
CA TYR A 83 4.23 -16.85 -11.42
C TYR A 83 3.63 -17.31 -10.09
N ASP A 84 4.39 -17.10 -9.02
CA ASP A 84 3.99 -17.37 -7.64
C ASP A 84 4.01 -16.10 -6.82
N PHE A 85 3.25 -16.05 -5.72
CA PHE A 85 3.44 -15.01 -4.72
C PHE A 85 4.84 -15.11 -4.17
N HIS A 86 5.60 -14.02 -4.26
CA HIS A 86 6.96 -13.92 -3.79
C HIS A 86 7.07 -12.86 -2.70
N LEU A 87 7.65 -13.22 -1.57
CA LEU A 87 7.79 -12.40 -0.37
C LEU A 87 9.23 -12.40 0.10
N VAL A 88 9.78 -11.23 0.34
CA VAL A 88 11.12 -11.05 0.93
C VAL A 88 11.02 -10.09 2.11
N LYS A 89 11.35 -10.57 3.31
CA LYS A 89 11.45 -9.73 4.50
C LYS A 89 12.87 -9.25 4.68
N LEU A 90 13.04 -7.93 4.77
CA LEU A 90 14.33 -7.27 5.01
C LEU A 90 14.32 -6.59 6.39
N ASN A 91 15.46 -6.61 7.08
CA ASN A 91 15.65 -5.80 8.29
C ASN A 91 15.87 -4.31 7.95
N GLN A 92 16.07 -3.47 8.95
CA GLN A 92 16.29 -2.03 8.77
C GLN A 92 17.57 -1.70 7.98
N GLN A 93 18.55 -2.59 7.94
CA GLN A 93 19.80 -2.49 7.22
C GLN A 93 19.71 -2.99 5.78
N GLY A 94 18.55 -3.52 5.35
CA GLY A 94 18.35 -4.09 4.02
C GLY A 94 18.84 -5.53 3.89
N GLU A 95 19.19 -6.19 5.01
CA GLU A 95 19.57 -7.59 5.02
C GLU A 95 18.33 -8.48 5.04
N GLU A 96 18.40 -9.60 4.33
CA GLU A 96 17.30 -10.55 4.26
C GLU A 96 17.11 -11.30 5.58
N VAL A 97 15.89 -11.29 6.08
CA VAL A 97 15.46 -12.04 7.27
C VAL A 97 14.89 -13.39 6.87
N TRP A 98 14.02 -13.39 5.86
CA TRP A 98 13.47 -14.59 5.23
C TRP A 98 12.89 -14.28 3.84
N GLU A 99 12.84 -15.30 3.01
CA GLU A 99 12.21 -15.31 1.69
C GLU A 99 11.21 -16.45 1.63
N LYS A 100 10.01 -16.21 1.06
CA LYS A 100 8.96 -17.22 0.91
C LYS A 100 8.19 -17.08 -0.40
N TYR A 101 7.72 -18.23 -0.87
CA TYR A 101 6.82 -18.34 -2.02
C TYR A 101 5.55 -19.05 -1.60
N PHE A 102 4.42 -18.63 -2.21
CA PHE A 102 3.18 -19.39 -2.18
C PHE A 102 2.80 -19.69 -3.62
N SER A 103 2.74 -20.98 -3.95
CA SER A 103 2.69 -21.48 -5.31
C SER A 103 1.38 -22.22 -5.57
N GLY A 104 0.74 -21.92 -6.69
CA GLY A 104 -0.29 -22.75 -7.30
C GLY A 104 0.27 -23.51 -8.50
N LYS A 105 -0.61 -24.15 -9.29
CA LYS A 105 -0.21 -24.91 -10.49
C LYS A 105 -0.04 -24.06 -11.74
N ASN A 106 -0.63 -22.86 -11.75
CA ASN A 106 -0.62 -21.91 -12.85
C ASN A 106 -0.08 -20.55 -12.34
N HIS A 107 -0.43 -19.46 -13.02
CA HIS A 107 -0.03 -18.12 -12.61
C HIS A 107 -0.80 -17.64 -11.39
N ASP A 108 -0.08 -17.12 -10.42
CA ASP A 108 -0.61 -16.52 -9.22
C ASP A 108 0.08 -15.16 -9.01
N PHE A 109 -0.69 -14.06 -9.06
CA PHE A 109 -0.16 -12.70 -8.99
C PHE A 109 -0.55 -12.03 -7.67
N LEU A 110 0.43 -11.69 -6.85
CA LEU A 110 0.22 -10.95 -5.61
C LEU A 110 0.03 -9.45 -5.91
N SER A 111 -1.08 -8.88 -5.49
CA SER A 111 -1.43 -7.49 -5.79
C SER A 111 -1.29 -6.56 -4.59
N ALA A 112 -1.66 -7.00 -3.40
CA ALA A 112 -1.67 -6.15 -2.22
C ALA A 112 -1.35 -6.92 -0.93
N THR A 113 -0.79 -6.19 0.05
CA THR A 113 -0.42 -6.74 1.36
C THR A 113 -0.76 -5.72 2.43
N VAL A 114 -1.35 -6.16 3.54
CA VAL A 114 -1.63 -5.32 4.69
C VAL A 114 -1.09 -5.94 5.98
N ASN A 115 -0.46 -5.10 6.82
CA ASN A 115 -0.14 -5.47 8.21
C ASN A 115 -1.42 -5.72 9.00
N THR A 116 -1.37 -6.68 9.90
CA THR A 116 -2.49 -6.91 10.81
C THR A 116 -2.13 -6.51 12.24
N GLN A 117 -3.12 -6.04 12.98
CA GLN A 117 -2.94 -5.55 14.36
C GLN A 117 -2.45 -6.65 15.31
N GLU A 118 -2.76 -7.91 15.01
CA GLU A 118 -2.29 -9.07 15.78
C GLU A 118 -0.85 -9.50 15.43
N GLY A 119 -0.22 -8.82 14.47
CA GLY A 119 1.08 -9.20 13.88
C GLY A 119 0.91 -10.06 12.62
N GLY A 120 1.94 -10.05 11.76
CA GLY A 120 1.91 -10.69 10.44
C GLY A 120 1.09 -9.93 9.41
N PHE A 121 0.59 -10.63 8.35
CA PHE A 121 0.10 -9.99 7.14
C PHE A 121 -1.09 -10.72 6.54
N LEU A 122 -1.97 -10.00 5.86
CA LEU A 122 -2.89 -10.58 4.88
C LEU A 122 -2.39 -10.21 3.47
N LEU A 123 -2.17 -11.23 2.67
CA LEU A 123 -1.83 -11.17 1.26
C LEU A 123 -3.10 -11.29 0.43
N ALA A 124 -3.24 -10.50 -0.61
CA ALA A 124 -4.35 -10.56 -1.56
C ALA A 124 -3.81 -10.54 -2.99
N GLY A 125 -4.13 -11.56 -3.75
CA GLY A 125 -3.71 -11.67 -5.14
C GLY A 125 -4.72 -12.39 -6.01
N THR A 126 -4.39 -12.52 -7.28
CA THR A 126 -5.18 -13.16 -8.33
C THR A 126 -4.59 -14.52 -8.65
N SER A 127 -5.38 -15.57 -8.60
CA SER A 127 -4.94 -16.94 -8.86
C SER A 127 -5.70 -17.57 -10.01
N TYR A 128 -4.95 -18.09 -10.99
CA TYR A 128 -5.46 -18.94 -12.08
C TYR A 128 -5.33 -20.42 -11.76
N SER A 129 -4.98 -20.76 -10.51
CA SER A 129 -4.69 -22.11 -10.06
C SER A 129 -5.89 -22.77 -9.41
N GLY A 130 -6.16 -24.01 -9.74
CA GLY A 130 -6.98 -24.89 -8.91
C GLY A 130 -6.22 -25.36 -7.67
N LYS A 131 -6.85 -26.23 -6.87
CA LYS A 131 -6.23 -26.83 -5.70
C LYS A 131 -4.96 -27.61 -6.06
N GLY A 132 -3.90 -27.38 -5.30
CA GLY A 132 -2.61 -28.06 -5.44
C GLY A 132 -1.42 -27.16 -5.11
N LEU A 133 -0.27 -27.76 -4.85
CA LEU A 133 0.88 -27.10 -4.24
C LEU A 133 0.47 -26.44 -2.91
N ASP A 134 0.70 -25.12 -2.76
CA ASP A 134 0.32 -24.40 -1.53
C ASP A 134 -1.17 -24.04 -1.50
N LYS A 135 -1.87 -24.01 -2.65
CA LYS A 135 -3.28 -23.62 -2.72
C LYS A 135 -4.20 -24.75 -2.25
N LYS A 136 -5.01 -24.48 -1.22
CA LYS A 136 -5.84 -25.50 -0.55
C LYS A 136 -7.27 -25.59 -1.07
N GLU A 137 -7.77 -24.54 -1.73
CA GLU A 137 -9.12 -24.48 -2.28
C GLU A 137 -9.07 -24.46 -3.82
N ASP A 138 -10.08 -25.08 -4.46
CA ASP A 138 -10.21 -25.06 -5.92
C ASP A 138 -10.61 -23.65 -6.44
N SER A 139 -10.29 -23.41 -7.71
CA SER A 139 -10.83 -22.27 -8.46
C SER A 139 -12.34 -22.38 -8.56
N LYS A 140 -13.03 -21.24 -8.62
CA LYS A 140 -14.48 -21.13 -8.81
C LYS A 140 -14.83 -20.71 -10.23
N GLY A 141 -13.87 -20.14 -10.97
CA GLY A 141 -14.04 -19.67 -12.33
C GLY A 141 -12.74 -19.66 -13.12
N GLY A 142 -12.49 -18.61 -13.85
CA GLY A 142 -11.23 -18.39 -14.58
C GLY A 142 -10.11 -18.02 -13.62
N SER A 143 -10.13 -16.80 -13.12
CA SER A 143 -9.26 -16.35 -12.04
C SER A 143 -10.08 -16.00 -10.80
N ASP A 144 -9.48 -16.14 -9.62
CA ASP A 144 -10.13 -15.86 -8.34
C ASP A 144 -9.22 -15.02 -7.42
N PHE A 145 -9.78 -14.34 -6.43
CA PHE A 145 -9.00 -13.79 -5.32
C PHE A 145 -8.42 -14.95 -4.52
N TRP A 146 -7.12 -14.98 -4.35
CA TRP A 146 -6.44 -15.84 -3.41
C TRP A 146 -5.89 -15.03 -2.25
N LEU A 147 -6.42 -15.28 -1.06
CA LEU A 147 -6.08 -14.61 0.17
C LEU A 147 -5.28 -15.54 1.06
N ILE A 148 -4.16 -15.08 1.61
CA ILE A 148 -3.33 -15.85 2.53
C ILE A 148 -2.99 -14.99 3.74
N ARG A 149 -3.44 -15.42 4.91
CA ARG A 149 -3.08 -14.85 6.20
C ARG A 149 -1.83 -15.53 6.72
N ILE A 150 -0.78 -14.75 6.97
CA ILE A 150 0.50 -15.26 7.50
C ILE A 150 0.84 -14.56 8.82
N ASN A 151 1.65 -15.24 9.66
CA ASN A 151 2.24 -14.63 10.85
C ASN A 151 3.46 -13.76 10.48
N GLU A 152 4.13 -13.18 11.48
CA GLU A 152 5.32 -12.34 11.30
C GLU A 152 6.55 -13.08 10.75
N PHE A 153 6.54 -14.43 10.84
CA PHE A 153 7.58 -15.32 10.32
C PHE A 153 7.27 -15.84 8.91
N GLY A 154 6.13 -15.43 8.35
CA GLY A 154 5.67 -15.85 7.04
C GLY A 154 4.98 -17.24 7.02
N ASP A 155 4.62 -17.81 8.18
CA ASP A 155 3.90 -19.07 8.23
C ASP A 155 2.42 -18.84 8.02
N GLU A 156 1.79 -19.67 7.20
CA GLU A 156 0.37 -19.58 6.91
C GLU A 156 -0.48 -19.87 8.14
N LEU A 157 -1.45 -18.99 8.40
CA LEU A 157 -2.48 -19.16 9.42
C LEU A 157 -3.79 -19.65 8.81
N TRP A 158 -4.21 -19.07 7.70
CA TRP A 158 -5.34 -19.51 6.90
C TRP A 158 -5.22 -18.98 5.46
N GLN A 159 -5.94 -19.60 4.55
CA GLN A 159 -6.09 -19.09 3.18
C GLN A 159 -7.54 -19.23 2.71
N LYS A 160 -7.91 -18.47 1.69
CA LYS A 160 -9.26 -18.41 1.15
C LYS A 160 -9.25 -18.13 -0.34
N THR A 161 -10.08 -18.83 -1.10
CA THR A 161 -10.38 -18.52 -2.51
C THR A 161 -11.76 -17.89 -2.60
N ILE A 162 -11.84 -16.69 -3.17
CA ILE A 162 -13.09 -15.92 -3.33
C ILE A 162 -13.24 -15.55 -4.80
N GLY A 163 -14.36 -15.92 -5.38
CA GLY A 163 -14.65 -15.64 -6.77
C GLY A 163 -16.00 -16.20 -7.20
N SER A 164 -16.23 -16.17 -8.50
CA SER A 164 -17.44 -16.62 -9.17
C SER A 164 -17.09 -17.56 -10.35
N ALA A 165 -18.00 -17.77 -11.28
CA ALA A 165 -17.69 -18.45 -12.54
C ALA A 165 -16.98 -17.53 -13.57
N ALA A 166 -16.83 -16.24 -13.25
CA ALA A 166 -16.15 -15.24 -14.06
C ALA A 166 -14.65 -15.13 -13.69
N ASP A 167 -14.01 -14.07 -14.14
CA ASP A 167 -12.66 -13.71 -13.74
C ASP A 167 -12.71 -12.63 -12.66
N GLU A 168 -12.01 -12.86 -11.56
CA GLU A 168 -11.81 -11.91 -10.50
C GLU A 168 -10.33 -11.60 -10.30
N GLU A 169 -9.98 -10.30 -10.26
CA GLU A 169 -8.61 -9.80 -10.06
C GLU A 169 -8.52 -9.00 -8.76
N ALA A 170 -7.80 -9.50 -7.75
CA ALA A 170 -7.57 -8.77 -6.50
C ALA A 170 -6.67 -7.54 -6.74
N ARG A 171 -6.99 -6.41 -6.11
CA ARG A 171 -6.26 -5.14 -6.26
C ARG A 171 -5.87 -4.49 -4.94
N ALA A 172 -6.71 -4.56 -3.93
CA ALA A 172 -6.47 -3.86 -2.67
C ALA A 172 -7.00 -4.64 -1.48
N VAL A 173 -6.32 -4.52 -0.33
CA VAL A 173 -6.74 -5.09 0.94
C VAL A 173 -6.44 -4.12 2.07
N ILE A 174 -7.38 -4.00 3.01
CA ILE A 174 -7.19 -3.24 4.25
C ILE A 174 -7.70 -4.04 5.44
N GLN A 175 -7.11 -3.81 6.62
CA GLN A 175 -7.68 -4.28 7.88
C GLN A 175 -8.58 -3.20 8.49
N THR A 176 -9.70 -3.61 9.04
CA THR A 176 -10.67 -2.73 9.68
C THR A 176 -10.48 -2.65 11.21
N THR A 177 -11.16 -1.71 11.85
CA THR A 177 -11.02 -1.46 13.30
C THR A 177 -11.52 -2.62 14.18
N ASP A 178 -12.35 -3.50 13.64
CA ASP A 178 -12.83 -4.74 14.29
C ASP A 178 -11.95 -5.96 13.95
N MET A 179 -10.73 -5.72 13.41
CA MET A 179 -9.74 -6.69 12.97
C MET A 179 -10.16 -7.55 11.78
N GLY A 180 -11.32 -7.32 11.18
CA GLY A 180 -11.72 -7.91 9.92
C GLY A 180 -11.02 -7.24 8.74
N PHE A 181 -11.50 -7.53 7.52
CA PHE A 181 -10.86 -7.04 6.30
C PHE A 181 -11.88 -6.58 5.28
N PHE A 182 -11.52 -5.57 4.49
CA PHE A 182 -12.06 -5.37 3.17
C PHE A 182 -11.02 -5.80 2.14
N VAL A 183 -11.47 -6.57 1.15
CA VAL A 183 -10.71 -6.92 -0.05
C VAL A 183 -11.47 -6.37 -1.24
N ALA A 184 -10.79 -5.64 -2.11
CA ALA A 184 -11.39 -5.09 -3.32
C ALA A 184 -10.60 -5.53 -4.55
N GLY A 185 -11.31 -5.73 -5.64
CA GLY A 185 -10.74 -6.07 -6.92
C GLY A 185 -11.76 -5.92 -8.04
N ASN A 186 -11.41 -6.41 -9.20
CA ASN A 186 -12.22 -6.31 -10.41
C ASN A 186 -12.88 -7.66 -10.72
N THR A 187 -14.03 -7.64 -11.37
CA THR A 187 -14.74 -8.82 -11.82
C THR A 187 -15.33 -8.61 -13.22
N THR A 188 -15.34 -9.68 -14.03
CA THR A 188 -15.94 -9.71 -15.37
C THR A 188 -17.30 -10.43 -15.36
N LEU A 189 -18.09 -10.21 -14.33
CA LEU A 189 -19.41 -10.83 -14.22
C LEU A 189 -20.28 -10.55 -15.45
N PRO A 190 -21.05 -11.55 -15.92
CA PRO A 190 -21.89 -11.35 -17.09
C PRO A 190 -22.95 -10.27 -16.83
N PHE A 191 -23.05 -9.34 -17.78
CA PHE A 191 -24.08 -8.32 -17.82
C PHE A 191 -25.30 -8.86 -18.53
N ASP A 192 -26.49 -8.75 -17.92
CA ASP A 192 -27.76 -9.11 -18.54
C ASP A 192 -28.15 -8.03 -19.56
N SER A 193 -27.53 -8.07 -20.73
CA SER A 193 -28.03 -7.30 -21.88
C SER A 193 -29.28 -8.02 -22.38
N ALA A 194 -30.33 -7.26 -22.62
CA ALA A 194 -31.69 -7.61 -23.04
C ALA A 194 -31.88 -8.69 -24.15
N GLN A 195 -31.07 -9.69 -24.24
CA GLN A 195 -31.18 -10.89 -25.05
C GLN A 195 -31.09 -12.15 -24.20
N GLY A 196 -32.08 -12.40 -23.40
CA GLY A 196 -32.73 -13.65 -23.02
C GLY A 196 -31.93 -14.96 -23.01
N LYS A 197 -30.66 -15.00 -22.65
CA LYS A 197 -29.97 -16.24 -22.24
C LYS A 197 -29.39 -16.01 -20.85
N GLN A 198 -30.15 -16.42 -19.85
CA GLN A 198 -29.65 -16.63 -18.51
C GLN A 198 -28.39 -17.50 -18.57
N ALA A 199 -27.27 -16.97 -18.09
CA ALA A 199 -26.19 -17.83 -17.65
C ALA A 199 -26.75 -18.65 -16.47
N GLN A 200 -27.02 -19.92 -16.70
CA GLN A 200 -27.89 -20.77 -15.89
C GLN A 200 -27.36 -21.08 -14.49
N ASP A 201 -26.16 -20.58 -14.08
CA ASP A 201 -25.54 -20.94 -12.80
C ASP A 201 -24.80 -19.83 -12.04
N THR A 202 -24.77 -18.57 -12.50
CA THR A 202 -24.11 -17.49 -11.75
C THR A 202 -25.12 -16.78 -10.86
N LYS A 203 -24.96 -16.95 -9.53
CA LYS A 203 -25.74 -16.19 -8.52
C LYS A 203 -25.40 -14.69 -8.51
N MET A 204 -24.38 -14.28 -9.25
CA MET A 204 -23.89 -12.91 -9.35
C MET A 204 -24.04 -12.37 -10.77
N LYS A 205 -24.31 -11.07 -10.88
CA LYS A 205 -24.41 -10.33 -12.15
C LYS A 205 -23.54 -9.07 -12.09
N GLY A 206 -23.02 -8.60 -13.24
CA GLY A 206 -22.30 -7.35 -13.38
C GLY A 206 -23.18 -6.23 -13.95
N TYR A 207 -22.57 -5.08 -14.14
CA TYR A 207 -23.18 -3.89 -14.76
C TYR A 207 -22.58 -3.58 -16.12
N GLY A 208 -21.30 -3.88 -16.33
CA GLY A 208 -20.54 -3.52 -17.51
C GLY A 208 -19.54 -4.57 -17.97
N SER A 209 -18.51 -4.12 -18.66
CA SER A 209 -17.44 -5.00 -19.15
C SER A 209 -16.52 -5.48 -18.04
N LYS A 210 -16.31 -4.64 -17.02
CA LYS A 210 -15.57 -4.95 -15.80
C LYS A 210 -16.13 -4.10 -14.67
N ASP A 211 -16.37 -4.70 -13.53
CA ASP A 211 -16.97 -4.07 -12.36
C ASP A 211 -16.08 -4.27 -11.13
N VAL A 212 -16.30 -3.50 -10.08
CA VAL A 212 -15.58 -3.63 -8.82
C VAL A 212 -16.32 -4.59 -7.89
N LEU A 213 -15.59 -5.59 -7.38
CA LEU A 213 -16.06 -6.50 -6.33
C LEU A 213 -15.38 -6.13 -5.01
N VAL A 214 -16.16 -5.84 -3.97
CA VAL A 214 -15.69 -5.63 -2.61
C VAL A 214 -16.19 -6.74 -1.71
N VAL A 215 -15.30 -7.39 -0.98
CA VAL A 215 -15.62 -8.48 -0.05
C VAL A 215 -15.26 -8.06 1.37
N ARG A 216 -16.23 -8.19 2.29
CA ARG A 216 -16.06 -7.96 3.72
C ARG A 216 -15.82 -9.29 4.43
N LEU A 217 -14.72 -9.39 5.16
CA LEU A 217 -14.35 -10.60 5.92
C LEU A 217 -14.26 -10.28 7.42
N ASP A 218 -14.52 -11.26 8.25
CA ASP A 218 -14.13 -11.20 9.66
C ASP A 218 -12.62 -11.50 9.82
N LYS A 219 -12.09 -11.41 11.02
CA LYS A 219 -10.68 -11.65 11.35
C LYS A 219 -10.18 -13.05 10.99
N ASN A 220 -11.07 -14.03 10.90
CA ASN A 220 -10.75 -15.43 10.60
C ASN A 220 -10.93 -15.77 9.11
N GLY A 221 -11.19 -14.76 8.26
CA GLY A 221 -11.39 -14.96 6.82
C GLY A 221 -12.80 -15.44 6.44
N LYS A 222 -13.77 -15.45 7.39
CA LYS A 222 -15.17 -15.75 7.06
C LYS A 222 -15.78 -14.56 6.32
N GLU A 223 -16.37 -14.85 5.18
CA GLU A 223 -17.09 -13.85 4.40
C GLU A 223 -18.36 -13.38 5.10
N LEU A 224 -18.50 -12.06 5.23
CA LEU A 224 -19.66 -11.40 5.83
C LEU A 224 -20.61 -10.83 4.79
N SER A 225 -20.06 -10.18 3.76
CA SER A 225 -20.83 -9.62 2.64
C SER A 225 -19.96 -9.40 1.41
N GLN A 226 -20.62 -9.29 0.26
CA GLN A 226 -20.04 -8.86 -1.01
C GLN A 226 -20.82 -7.65 -1.52
N LEU A 227 -20.14 -6.78 -2.26
CA LEU A 227 -20.71 -5.62 -2.93
C LEU A 227 -20.14 -5.52 -4.34
N VAL A 228 -21.01 -5.49 -5.34
CA VAL A 228 -20.66 -5.23 -6.74
C VAL A 228 -20.97 -3.77 -7.04
N LEU A 229 -19.97 -3.02 -7.51
CA LEU A 229 -20.07 -1.61 -7.89
C LEU A 229 -19.73 -1.47 -9.37
N GLY A 230 -20.51 -0.73 -10.13
CA GLY A 230 -20.17 -0.48 -11.53
C GLY A 230 -21.23 0.25 -12.33
N GLY A 231 -20.88 0.51 -13.57
CA GLY A 231 -21.74 1.10 -14.59
C GLY A 231 -21.66 0.30 -15.90
N LYS A 232 -22.14 0.85 -17.02
CA LYS A 232 -22.19 0.12 -18.30
C LYS A 232 -20.84 -0.09 -18.99
N GLY A 233 -19.81 0.60 -18.55
CA GLY A 233 -18.47 0.55 -19.14
C GLY A 233 -17.50 -0.32 -18.34
N LEU A 234 -16.29 0.19 -18.20
CA LEU A 234 -15.21 -0.41 -17.43
C LEU A 234 -15.05 0.37 -16.13
N ASP A 235 -15.04 -0.35 -15.02
CA ASP A 235 -14.78 0.19 -13.69
C ASP A 235 -13.71 -0.68 -13.01
N GLU A 236 -12.53 -0.10 -12.68
CA GLU A 236 -11.41 -0.81 -12.08
C GLU A 236 -10.98 -0.13 -10.78
N VAL A 237 -10.98 -0.88 -9.68
CA VAL A 237 -10.43 -0.37 -8.43
C VAL A 237 -8.90 -0.36 -8.50
N GLU A 238 -8.32 0.80 -8.18
CA GLU A 238 -6.87 0.99 -8.16
C GLU A 238 -6.32 1.02 -6.72
N LYS A 239 -7.06 1.64 -5.80
CA LYS A 239 -6.63 1.79 -4.41
C LYS A 239 -7.80 1.76 -3.45
N MET A 240 -7.54 1.25 -2.26
CA MET A 240 -8.46 1.32 -1.12
C MET A 240 -7.68 1.70 0.14
N ILE A 241 -8.23 2.60 0.94
CA ILE A 241 -7.68 2.98 2.23
C ILE A 241 -8.72 2.87 3.34
N PRO A 242 -8.31 2.57 4.59
CA PRO A 242 -9.22 2.60 5.73
C PRO A 242 -9.61 4.04 6.07
N THR A 243 -10.81 4.23 6.59
CA THR A 243 -11.32 5.52 7.05
C THR A 243 -11.46 5.57 8.57
N LYS A 244 -11.46 6.77 9.15
CA LYS A 244 -11.46 6.97 10.62
C LYS A 244 -12.67 6.35 11.33
N ASP A 245 -13.78 6.23 10.63
CA ASP A 245 -15.05 5.64 11.09
C ASP A 245 -15.11 4.10 10.98
N GLY A 246 -14.00 3.49 10.56
CA GLY A 246 -13.88 2.03 10.37
C GLY A 246 -14.38 1.51 9.04
N GLY A 247 -14.77 2.37 8.11
CA GLY A 247 -15.13 2.04 6.74
C GLY A 247 -13.93 2.03 5.79
N ALA A 248 -14.19 2.24 4.50
CA ALA A 248 -13.19 2.28 3.43
C ALA A 248 -13.46 3.41 2.43
N LEU A 249 -12.39 3.93 1.83
CA LEU A 249 -12.47 4.79 0.65
C LEU A 249 -11.80 4.07 -0.52
N LEU A 250 -12.52 3.97 -1.64
CA LEU A 250 -12.05 3.36 -2.87
C LEU A 250 -11.75 4.45 -3.90
N GLY A 251 -10.62 4.31 -4.59
CA GLY A 251 -10.30 5.02 -5.82
C GLY A 251 -10.48 4.07 -6.99
N ILE A 252 -11.41 4.40 -7.87
CA ILE A 252 -11.82 3.59 -9.01
C ILE A 252 -11.56 4.38 -10.29
N TYR A 253 -10.87 3.79 -11.24
CA TYR A 253 -10.83 4.29 -12.61
C TYR A 253 -12.10 3.87 -13.30
N SER A 254 -12.88 4.83 -13.79
CA SER A 254 -14.21 4.56 -14.36
C SER A 254 -14.36 5.14 -15.75
N ARG A 255 -14.79 4.31 -16.69
CA ARG A 255 -15.22 4.68 -18.06
C ARG A 255 -16.71 4.53 -18.23
N SER A 256 -17.46 4.54 -17.13
CA SER A 256 -18.89 4.26 -17.08
C SER A 256 -19.72 5.51 -16.89
N ALA A 257 -20.75 5.68 -17.71
CA ALA A 257 -21.81 6.63 -17.42
C ALA A 257 -22.72 6.12 -16.27
N ALA A 258 -23.43 7.05 -15.64
CA ALA A 258 -24.46 6.73 -14.64
C ALA A 258 -25.54 5.79 -15.21
N LEU A 259 -25.98 4.87 -14.37
CA LEU A 259 -27.13 4.01 -14.70
C LEU A 259 -28.42 4.70 -14.28
N ALA A 260 -29.25 5.06 -15.26
CA ALA A 260 -30.49 5.74 -15.02
C ALA A 260 -31.49 4.88 -14.21
N GLY A 261 -32.06 5.45 -13.16
CA GLY A 261 -33.22 4.89 -12.46
C GLY A 261 -32.94 3.95 -11.26
N SER A 262 -31.71 3.71 -10.87
CA SER A 262 -31.40 2.68 -9.88
C SER A 262 -30.64 3.17 -8.64
N GLY A 263 -31.02 4.31 -8.09
CA GLY A 263 -30.43 4.81 -6.83
C GLY A 263 -30.69 3.95 -5.58
N LYS A 264 -31.09 2.68 -5.75
CA LYS A 264 -31.33 1.75 -4.63
C LYS A 264 -30.39 0.57 -4.73
N THR A 265 -29.73 0.27 -3.62
CA THR A 265 -29.01 -0.99 -3.44
C THR A 265 -29.99 -2.15 -3.61
N GLU A 266 -29.80 -2.97 -4.62
CA GLU A 266 -30.59 -4.18 -4.81
C GLU A 266 -29.96 -5.31 -3.98
N ALA A 267 -30.77 -6.00 -3.19
CA ALA A 267 -30.34 -7.24 -2.55
C ALA A 267 -30.29 -8.34 -3.62
N GLY A 268 -29.17 -8.99 -3.75
CA GLY A 268 -29.02 -10.16 -4.62
C GLY A 268 -29.88 -11.36 -4.13
N SER A 269 -29.93 -12.41 -4.93
CA SER A 269 -30.61 -13.67 -4.58
C SER A 269 -30.07 -14.34 -3.31
N SER A 270 -28.84 -13.96 -2.88
CA SER A 270 -28.22 -14.30 -1.60
C SER A 270 -28.26 -13.08 -0.69
N LYS A 271 -28.61 -13.27 0.58
CA LYS A 271 -28.63 -12.20 1.61
C LYS A 271 -27.27 -11.51 1.84
N THR A 272 -26.18 -12.04 1.30
CA THR A 272 -24.81 -11.56 1.47
C THR A 272 -24.29 -10.74 0.30
N ILE A 273 -24.95 -10.73 -0.86
CA ILE A 273 -24.50 -10.01 -2.06
C ILE A 273 -25.36 -8.76 -2.26
N ASN A 274 -24.72 -7.61 -2.34
CA ASN A 274 -25.33 -6.32 -2.60
C ASN A 274 -24.86 -5.78 -3.96
N TYR A 275 -25.68 -4.98 -4.61
CA TYR A 275 -25.40 -4.36 -5.89
C TYR A 275 -25.64 -2.86 -5.79
N GLN A 276 -24.66 -2.06 -6.19
CA GLN A 276 -24.76 -0.60 -6.20
C GLN A 276 -24.30 -0.07 -7.56
N PRO A 277 -25.24 0.34 -8.41
CA PRO A 277 -24.90 0.95 -9.69
C PRO A 277 -24.28 2.32 -9.50
N LYS A 278 -23.39 2.70 -10.41
CA LYS A 278 -22.83 4.05 -10.48
C LYS A 278 -23.94 5.06 -10.77
N THR A 279 -24.02 6.14 -9.98
CA THR A 279 -25.02 7.20 -10.11
C THR A 279 -24.46 8.49 -10.67
N SER A 280 -23.14 8.70 -10.60
CA SER A 280 -22.44 9.87 -11.14
C SER A 280 -22.05 9.66 -12.62
N ASN A 281 -22.13 10.71 -13.43
CA ASN A 281 -21.70 10.68 -14.82
C ASN A 281 -20.19 10.95 -14.93
N ASN A 282 -19.54 10.32 -15.92
CA ASN A 282 -18.21 10.70 -16.36
C ASN A 282 -18.26 12.03 -17.12
N PHE A 283 -17.13 12.74 -17.06
CA PHE A 283 -16.91 13.98 -17.80
C PHE A 283 -16.22 13.75 -19.16
N GLY A 284 -15.50 12.62 -19.29
CA GLY A 284 -14.73 12.30 -20.47
C GLY A 284 -14.51 10.80 -20.70
N GLU A 285 -13.28 10.45 -21.13
CA GLU A 285 -12.93 9.09 -21.49
C GLU A 285 -12.85 8.18 -20.26
N GLY A 286 -12.11 8.60 -19.24
CA GLY A 286 -11.97 7.93 -17.96
C GLY A 286 -11.83 8.96 -16.85
N ASP A 287 -12.42 8.68 -15.69
CA ASP A 287 -12.45 9.60 -14.55
C ASP A 287 -12.11 8.91 -13.24
N TYR A 288 -11.74 9.68 -12.23
CA TYR A 288 -11.63 9.23 -10.84
C TYR A 288 -13.04 9.06 -10.25
N TRP A 289 -13.45 7.85 -10.03
CA TRP A 289 -14.69 7.54 -9.30
C TRP A 289 -14.32 7.16 -7.86
N ILE A 290 -14.72 7.98 -6.91
CA ILE A 290 -14.39 7.83 -5.50
C ILE A 290 -15.62 7.37 -4.75
N VAL A 291 -15.51 6.23 -4.05
CA VAL A 291 -16.61 5.62 -3.32
C VAL A 291 -16.24 5.44 -1.86
N LYS A 292 -17.06 5.97 -0.96
CA LYS A 292 -16.94 5.81 0.49
C LYS A 292 -17.87 4.70 0.97
N LEU A 293 -17.31 3.74 1.67
CA LEU A 293 -18.05 2.65 2.32
C LEU A 293 -18.10 2.84 3.83
N SER A 294 -19.23 2.51 4.43
CA SER A 294 -19.38 2.35 5.88
C SER A 294 -18.57 1.15 6.39
N LYS A 295 -18.44 1.00 7.71
CA LYS A 295 -17.84 -0.19 8.36
C LYS A 295 -18.52 -1.51 7.98
N ASP A 296 -19.79 -1.47 7.60
CA ASP A 296 -20.58 -2.63 7.20
C ASP A 296 -20.51 -2.91 5.69
N GLY A 297 -19.71 -2.13 4.93
CA GLY A 297 -19.53 -2.29 3.49
C GLY A 297 -20.68 -1.71 2.63
N LYS A 298 -21.47 -0.76 3.16
CA LYS A 298 -22.50 -0.06 2.40
C LYS A 298 -21.96 1.24 1.85
N VAL A 299 -22.36 1.62 0.64
CA VAL A 299 -22.01 2.92 0.05
C VAL A 299 -22.68 4.04 0.85
N GLU A 300 -21.89 4.99 1.33
CA GLU A 300 -22.35 6.21 2.01
C GLU A 300 -22.46 7.37 1.03
N TRP A 301 -21.46 7.52 0.18
CA TRP A 301 -21.45 8.49 -0.90
C TRP A 301 -20.48 8.07 -2.02
N GLU A 302 -20.68 8.66 -3.20
CA GLU A 302 -19.77 8.59 -4.34
C GLU A 302 -19.53 9.98 -4.93
N LYS A 303 -18.36 10.18 -5.53
CA LYS A 303 -17.96 11.40 -6.25
C LYS A 303 -17.21 11.03 -7.51
N ASN A 304 -17.34 11.86 -8.54
CA ASN A 304 -16.60 11.70 -9.78
C ASN A 304 -15.77 12.95 -10.05
N PHE A 305 -14.49 12.78 -10.37
CA PHE A 305 -13.56 13.85 -10.71
C PHE A 305 -12.92 13.56 -12.06
N GLY A 306 -12.97 14.52 -12.98
CA GLY A 306 -12.41 14.36 -14.31
C GLY A 306 -12.66 15.54 -15.25
N GLY A 307 -12.08 15.43 -16.43
CA GLY A 307 -12.27 16.33 -17.54
C GLY A 307 -12.63 15.57 -18.83
N LYS A 308 -12.43 16.17 -20.00
CA LYS A 308 -12.80 15.55 -21.29
C LYS A 308 -11.86 14.43 -21.73
N GLY A 309 -10.61 14.44 -21.26
CA GLY A 309 -9.63 13.42 -21.58
C GLY A 309 -9.73 12.22 -20.63
N ASP A 310 -8.63 11.50 -20.54
CA ASP A 310 -8.47 10.32 -19.70
C ASP A 310 -7.80 10.71 -18.37
N ASP A 311 -8.51 10.50 -17.27
CA ASP A 311 -8.06 10.80 -15.91
C ASP A 311 -8.02 9.50 -15.11
N HIS A 312 -6.83 9.07 -14.67
CA HIS A 312 -6.60 7.77 -14.07
C HIS A 312 -6.14 7.89 -12.60
N VAL A 313 -7.02 7.54 -11.65
CA VAL A 313 -6.67 7.51 -10.22
C VAL A 313 -5.64 6.40 -9.94
N ARG A 314 -4.64 6.69 -9.09
CA ARG A 314 -3.59 5.73 -8.72
C ARG A 314 -3.48 5.51 -7.23
N THR A 315 -3.67 6.57 -6.45
CA THR A 315 -3.43 6.49 -5.01
C THR A 315 -4.36 7.38 -4.21
N LEU A 316 -4.52 7.01 -2.96
CA LEU A 316 -5.34 7.72 -1.98
C LEU A 316 -4.55 7.89 -0.69
N ALA A 317 -4.77 8.98 0.04
CA ALA A 317 -4.27 9.14 1.39
C ALA A 317 -5.31 9.77 2.32
N LEU A 318 -5.27 9.37 3.59
CA LEU A 318 -6.07 9.97 4.65
C LEU A 318 -5.34 11.21 5.17
N THR A 319 -6.05 12.34 5.24
CA THR A 319 -5.56 13.58 5.84
C THR A 319 -6.20 13.83 7.21
N SER A 320 -5.79 14.90 7.89
CA SER A 320 -6.44 15.29 9.15
C SER A 320 -7.90 15.70 8.96
N THR A 321 -8.23 16.30 7.81
CA THR A 321 -9.52 16.95 7.51
C THR A 321 -10.35 16.21 6.46
N GLY A 322 -9.81 15.19 5.81
CA GLY A 322 -10.49 14.50 4.71
C GLY A 322 -9.58 13.50 4.01
N TYR A 323 -9.54 13.56 2.69
CA TYR A 323 -8.80 12.64 1.85
C TYR A 323 -8.05 13.38 0.75
N LEU A 324 -6.94 12.80 0.31
CA LEU A 324 -6.21 13.24 -0.86
C LEU A 324 -6.27 12.13 -1.91
N ILE A 325 -6.63 12.50 -3.11
CA ILE A 325 -6.77 11.64 -4.28
C ILE A 325 -5.68 12.04 -5.26
N GLY A 326 -4.95 11.09 -5.80
CA GLY A 326 -3.89 11.37 -6.76
C GLY A 326 -3.86 10.37 -7.90
N GLY A 327 -3.43 10.84 -9.04
CA GLY A 327 -3.27 10.04 -10.24
C GLY A 327 -2.74 10.86 -11.40
N GLU A 328 -3.03 10.39 -12.60
CA GLU A 328 -2.63 10.99 -13.87
C GLU A 328 -3.82 11.65 -14.55
N SER A 329 -3.57 12.70 -15.34
CA SER A 329 -4.59 13.36 -16.12
C SER A 329 -4.07 13.78 -17.50
N ARG A 330 -4.87 13.51 -18.53
CA ARG A 330 -4.72 14.01 -19.90
C ARG A 330 -5.76 15.08 -20.24
N SER A 331 -6.52 15.52 -19.25
CA SER A 331 -7.58 16.49 -19.45
C SER A 331 -7.08 17.92 -19.35
N GLU A 332 -7.37 18.70 -20.38
CA GLU A 332 -7.40 20.14 -20.26
C GLU A 332 -8.48 20.59 -19.26
N ARG A 333 -8.50 21.87 -18.95
CA ARG A 333 -9.54 22.46 -18.09
C ARG A 333 -10.93 22.18 -18.64
N SER A 334 -11.64 21.23 -18.04
CA SER A 334 -12.99 20.77 -18.45
C SER A 334 -13.60 19.92 -17.35
N GLY A 335 -14.91 19.62 -17.46
CA GLY A 335 -15.63 18.88 -16.43
C GLY A 335 -15.57 19.61 -15.10
N ASN A 336 -15.14 18.91 -14.03
CA ASN A 336 -14.83 19.54 -12.75
C ASN A 336 -13.31 19.68 -12.49
N LYS A 337 -12.45 19.38 -13.49
CA LYS A 337 -11.04 19.72 -13.44
C LYS A 337 -10.83 21.19 -13.77
N SER A 338 -10.30 21.94 -12.82
CA SER A 338 -10.11 23.40 -12.91
C SER A 338 -8.77 23.83 -13.51
N LEU A 339 -7.86 22.88 -13.76
CA LEU A 339 -6.48 23.08 -14.23
C LEU A 339 -6.27 22.44 -15.60
N GLY A 340 -5.40 23.04 -16.44
CA GLY A 340 -4.91 22.42 -17.66
C GLY A 340 -3.78 21.44 -17.38
N ILE A 341 -3.25 20.84 -18.44
CA ILE A 341 -2.00 20.08 -18.46
C ILE A 341 -0.89 20.94 -19.04
N GLU A 342 0.37 20.65 -18.66
CA GLU A 342 1.54 21.33 -19.22
C GLU A 342 2.06 20.56 -20.45
N GLU A 343 2.21 19.22 -20.31
CA GLU A 343 2.74 18.38 -21.38
C GLU A 343 2.29 16.92 -21.19
N GLY A 344 1.71 16.33 -22.24
CA GLY A 344 1.39 14.90 -22.30
C GLY A 344 0.40 14.45 -21.23
N THR A 345 0.92 13.93 -20.13
CA THR A 345 0.14 13.44 -18.97
C THR A 345 0.74 13.97 -17.70
N ASP A 346 0.00 14.81 -16.98
CA ASP A 346 0.44 15.41 -15.72
C ASP A 346 -0.13 14.67 -14.51
N LEU A 347 0.53 14.82 -13.38
CA LEU A 347 -0.06 14.43 -12.09
C LEU A 347 -1.22 15.36 -11.76
N TRP A 348 -2.31 14.79 -11.29
CA TRP A 348 -3.45 15.55 -10.80
C TRP A 348 -3.83 15.10 -9.39
N LEU A 349 -3.82 16.06 -8.46
CA LEU A 349 -4.22 15.86 -7.07
C LEU A 349 -5.53 16.61 -6.78
N VAL A 350 -6.43 15.94 -6.07
CA VAL A 350 -7.68 16.50 -5.57
C VAL A 350 -7.78 16.25 -4.07
N ALA A 351 -7.83 17.31 -3.27
CA ALA A 351 -8.13 17.20 -1.84
C ALA A 351 -9.63 17.40 -1.60
N ILE A 352 -10.19 16.51 -0.79
CA ILE A 352 -11.61 16.52 -0.43
C ILE A 352 -11.78 16.44 1.09
N ASP A 353 -12.91 16.96 1.60
CA ASP A 353 -13.31 16.78 2.99
C ASP A 353 -13.85 15.36 3.25
N LEU A 354 -14.27 15.06 4.48
CA LEU A 354 -14.83 13.75 4.84
C LEU A 354 -16.15 13.42 4.12
N ASN A 355 -16.85 14.44 3.59
CA ASN A 355 -18.10 14.29 2.86
C ASN A 355 -17.90 14.22 1.33
N GLY A 356 -16.65 14.25 0.87
CA GLY A 356 -16.31 14.22 -0.55
C GLY A 356 -16.39 15.58 -1.26
N ASN A 357 -16.48 16.70 -0.52
CA ASN A 357 -16.47 18.03 -1.12
C ASN A 357 -15.04 18.47 -1.40
N GLU A 358 -14.81 18.97 -2.61
CA GLU A 358 -13.49 19.48 -3.03
C GLU A 358 -13.03 20.63 -2.15
N GLN A 359 -11.75 20.58 -1.75
CA GLN A 359 -11.07 21.65 -1.02
C GLN A 359 -10.08 22.39 -1.92
N TRP A 360 -9.30 21.65 -2.70
CA TRP A 360 -8.38 22.18 -3.69
C TRP A 360 -7.99 21.13 -4.73
N GLN A 361 -7.54 21.60 -5.88
CA GLN A 361 -6.91 20.81 -6.94
C GLN A 361 -5.52 21.36 -7.25
N LYS A 362 -4.59 20.50 -7.63
CA LYS A 362 -3.24 20.85 -8.09
C LYS A 362 -2.81 19.92 -9.21
N SER A 363 -2.02 20.46 -10.15
CA SER A 363 -1.37 19.71 -11.22
C SER A 363 0.14 19.90 -11.13
N TYR A 364 0.91 18.86 -11.47
CA TYR A 364 2.38 18.90 -11.49
C TYR A 364 2.86 18.11 -12.69
N SER A 365 3.88 18.65 -13.38
CA SER A 365 4.51 18.01 -14.53
C SER A 365 5.98 17.75 -14.28
N PHE A 366 6.44 16.57 -14.66
CA PHE A 366 7.85 16.16 -14.72
C PHE A 366 8.30 15.97 -16.18
N LYS A 367 7.45 16.31 -17.13
CA LYS A 367 7.55 16.07 -18.58
C LYS A 367 7.20 14.64 -18.98
N ASN A 368 6.91 14.41 -20.26
CA ASN A 368 6.49 13.12 -20.81
C ASN A 368 5.22 12.58 -20.11
N ARG A 369 5.20 11.30 -19.80
CA ARG A 369 4.10 10.67 -19.07
C ARG A 369 4.48 10.46 -17.62
N ASP A 370 3.89 11.21 -16.73
CA ASP A 370 4.10 11.11 -15.30
C ASP A 370 3.15 10.10 -14.67
N VAL A 371 3.70 9.14 -13.91
CA VAL A 371 2.95 8.08 -13.25
C VAL A 371 3.14 8.17 -11.74
N LEU A 372 2.05 8.42 -11.02
CA LEU A 372 2.03 8.49 -9.56
C LEU A 372 1.79 7.09 -8.97
N MET A 373 2.70 6.60 -8.12
CA MET A 373 2.59 5.26 -7.55
C MET A 373 2.27 5.24 -6.07
N GLY A 374 2.60 6.29 -5.35
CA GLY A 374 2.32 6.31 -3.92
C GLY A 374 2.37 7.70 -3.31
N MET A 375 1.75 7.81 -2.14
CA MET A 375 1.57 9.06 -1.43
C MET A 375 1.59 8.81 0.08
N SER A 376 2.29 9.66 0.83
CA SER A 376 2.34 9.63 2.29
C SER A 376 2.07 11.03 2.84
N VAL A 377 1.08 11.15 3.74
CA VAL A 377 0.80 12.41 4.45
C VAL A 377 1.65 12.44 5.72
N ILE A 378 2.43 13.51 5.89
CA ILE A 378 3.26 13.75 7.07
C ILE A 378 2.39 14.38 8.15
N ALA A 379 2.12 13.64 9.22
CA ALA A 379 1.31 14.11 10.34
C ALA A 379 2.02 15.23 11.12
N GLY A 380 1.28 16.26 11.52
CA GLY A 380 1.71 17.29 12.47
C GLY A 380 1.37 16.91 13.91
N LYS A 381 1.77 17.76 14.87
CA LYS A 381 1.41 17.59 16.28
C LYS A 381 -0.09 17.57 16.45
N GLN A 382 -0.56 16.64 17.26
CA GLN A 382 -1.94 16.57 17.70
C GLN A 382 -2.10 17.51 18.90
N GLU A 383 -2.29 18.81 18.63
CA GLU A 383 -2.71 19.76 19.66
C GLU A 383 -4.23 19.83 19.61
N ASP A 384 -4.88 19.48 20.73
CA ASP A 384 -6.33 19.60 21.00
C ASP A 384 -7.28 19.07 19.90
N GLY A 385 -7.08 17.83 19.49
CA GLY A 385 -8.07 17.09 18.67
C GLY A 385 -8.02 17.28 17.16
N GLY A 386 -7.08 18.07 16.61
CA GLY A 386 -6.96 18.33 15.18
C GLY A 386 -5.54 18.57 14.71
N GLY A 387 -4.68 17.53 14.69
CA GLY A 387 -3.32 17.66 14.15
C GLY A 387 -3.34 18.06 12.68
N LYS A 388 -2.77 19.25 12.33
CA LYS A 388 -2.60 19.65 10.95
C LYS A 388 -1.52 18.80 10.29
N SER A 389 -1.72 18.39 9.02
CA SER A 389 -0.68 17.79 8.20
C SER A 389 0.50 18.76 8.05
N LYS A 390 1.75 18.28 8.14
CA LYS A 390 2.95 19.09 7.86
C LYS A 390 3.28 19.12 6.38
N GLY A 391 2.84 18.13 5.62
CA GLY A 391 3.08 18.04 4.19
C GLY A 391 2.69 16.70 3.59
N ILE A 392 3.00 16.54 2.32
CA ILE A 392 2.63 15.40 1.51
C ILE A 392 3.88 14.98 0.72
N LEU A 393 4.28 13.73 0.86
CA LEU A 393 5.34 13.12 0.06
C LEU A 393 4.71 12.22 -1.00
N LEU A 394 5.06 12.46 -2.25
CA LEU A 394 4.63 11.71 -3.42
C LEU A 394 5.82 10.97 -4.02
N GLY A 395 5.57 9.83 -4.62
CA GLY A 395 6.57 9.09 -5.38
C GLY A 395 5.98 8.47 -6.63
N GLY A 396 6.78 8.45 -7.67
CA GLY A 396 6.39 7.93 -8.96
C GLY A 396 7.58 7.75 -9.90
N TYR A 397 7.27 7.60 -11.16
CA TYR A 397 8.26 7.54 -12.23
C TYR A 397 7.74 8.28 -13.47
N THR A 398 8.65 8.72 -14.32
CA THR A 398 8.33 9.30 -15.62
C THR A 398 8.60 8.26 -16.69
N GLN A 399 7.61 8.01 -17.55
CA GLN A 399 7.72 7.07 -18.66
C GLN A 399 7.99 7.82 -19.96
N ALA A 400 9.03 7.40 -20.70
CA ALA A 400 9.34 7.99 -21.99
C ALA A 400 8.23 7.76 -23.01
N GLU A 401 7.90 8.79 -23.78
CA GLU A 401 7.04 8.67 -24.98
C GLU A 401 7.92 8.34 -26.19
N GLY A 402 8.24 7.05 -26.40
CA GLY A 402 9.04 6.59 -27.50
C GLY A 402 10.23 5.71 -27.10
N ARG A 403 11.40 5.91 -27.73
CA ARG A 403 12.63 5.20 -27.34
C ARG A 403 13.20 5.83 -26.09
N ILE A 404 13.59 4.99 -25.13
CA ILE A 404 14.30 5.42 -23.92
C ILE A 404 15.63 6.05 -24.33
N GLU A 405 15.73 7.35 -24.17
CA GLU A 405 16.94 8.13 -24.39
C GLU A 405 17.31 8.85 -23.10
N ASN A 406 18.51 8.62 -22.58
CA ASN A 406 19.12 9.45 -21.53
C ASN A 406 18.36 9.64 -20.21
N ASP A 407 18.06 8.57 -19.48
CA ASP A 407 17.44 8.60 -18.15
C ASP A 407 15.95 8.98 -18.12
N ASP A 408 15.18 8.72 -19.17
CA ASP A 408 13.78 9.12 -19.27
C ASP A 408 12.85 8.34 -18.32
N GLU A 409 13.22 7.11 -17.91
CA GLU A 409 12.49 6.34 -16.91
C GLU A 409 13.28 6.30 -15.59
N THR A 410 12.90 7.13 -14.64
CA THR A 410 13.55 7.21 -13.34
C THR A 410 12.53 7.45 -12.23
N PHE A 411 12.85 6.98 -11.04
CA PHE A 411 12.05 7.29 -9.85
C PHE A 411 12.19 8.77 -9.51
N TRP A 412 11.06 9.38 -9.16
CA TRP A 412 11.04 10.72 -8.62
C TRP A 412 10.25 10.80 -7.32
N MET A 413 10.53 11.84 -6.55
CA MET A 413 9.80 12.23 -5.36
C MET A 413 9.43 13.70 -5.44
N LEU A 414 8.25 14.03 -4.94
CA LEU A 414 7.72 15.38 -4.82
C LEU A 414 7.23 15.60 -3.39
N TYR A 415 7.74 16.65 -2.76
CA TYR A 415 7.28 17.07 -1.45
C TYR A 415 6.48 18.37 -1.57
N LEU A 416 5.27 18.32 -1.01
CA LEU A 416 4.31 19.43 -0.98
C LEU A 416 4.04 19.85 0.46
N ASP A 417 3.71 21.12 0.66
CA ASP A 417 3.12 21.58 1.90
C ASP A 417 1.68 21.05 2.07
N GLN A 418 1.03 21.37 3.20
CA GLN A 418 -0.33 20.94 3.48
C GLN A 418 -1.40 21.47 2.49
N ASN A 419 -1.08 22.52 1.74
CA ASN A 419 -1.97 23.14 0.76
C ASN A 419 -1.69 22.67 -0.67
N GLY A 420 -0.79 21.71 -0.84
CA GLY A 420 -0.38 21.20 -2.14
C GLY A 420 0.63 22.09 -2.87
N ASN A 421 1.30 23.05 -2.22
CA ASN A 421 2.33 23.82 -2.89
C ASN A 421 3.66 23.07 -2.86
N GLU A 422 4.30 22.98 -4.03
CA GLU A 422 5.58 22.31 -4.17
C GLU A 422 6.65 22.98 -3.32
N GLN A 423 7.37 22.18 -2.55
CA GLN A 423 8.50 22.60 -1.75
C GLN A 423 9.82 22.15 -2.38
N TRP A 424 9.86 20.92 -2.88
CA TRP A 424 10.97 20.39 -3.66
C TRP A 424 10.54 19.15 -4.47
N ARG A 425 11.28 18.89 -5.55
CA ARG A 425 11.25 17.64 -6.31
C ARG A 425 12.65 17.05 -6.44
N LYS A 426 12.75 15.75 -6.46
CA LYS A 426 14.03 15.03 -6.54
C LYS A 426 13.89 13.80 -7.42
N TYR A 427 14.92 13.54 -8.22
CA TYR A 427 15.05 12.32 -9.00
C TYR A 427 15.99 11.36 -8.30
N VAL A 428 15.61 10.10 -8.19
CA VAL A 428 16.43 9.04 -7.63
C VAL A 428 17.18 8.39 -8.79
N LYS A 429 18.37 8.88 -9.10
CA LYS A 429 19.16 8.36 -10.20
C LYS A 429 19.69 6.97 -9.87
N GLY A 430 19.43 6.00 -10.76
CA GLY A 430 20.07 4.70 -10.74
C GLY A 430 21.54 4.77 -11.18
N GLU A 431 22.28 3.68 -10.99
CA GLU A 431 23.69 3.58 -11.38
C GLU A 431 23.92 3.51 -12.90
N SER A 432 22.88 3.25 -13.71
CA SER A 432 22.97 3.08 -15.16
C SER A 432 22.05 4.04 -15.92
N ARG A 433 22.60 4.69 -16.94
CA ARG A 433 21.89 5.63 -17.81
C ARG A 433 20.99 4.97 -18.88
N LYS A 434 20.75 3.65 -18.81
CA LYS A 434 19.98 2.91 -19.83
C LYS A 434 19.04 1.89 -19.21
N LYS A 435 18.61 2.11 -17.97
CA LYS A 435 17.70 1.19 -17.28
C LYS A 435 16.30 1.76 -17.27
N GLU A 436 15.32 0.92 -17.58
CA GLU A 436 13.93 1.19 -17.25
C GLU A 436 13.73 1.01 -15.75
N GLU A 437 13.30 2.05 -15.08
CA GLU A 437 13.01 2.01 -13.65
C GLU A 437 11.57 2.43 -13.41
N ARG A 438 10.74 1.51 -12.93
CA ARG A 438 9.32 1.72 -12.65
C ARG A 438 9.07 1.56 -11.16
N LEU A 439 8.74 2.67 -10.50
CA LEU A 439 8.34 2.64 -9.09
C LEU A 439 7.01 1.91 -8.94
N SER A 440 6.91 1.01 -7.97
CA SER A 440 5.67 0.34 -7.59
C SER A 440 5.09 0.91 -6.29
N ASP A 441 5.95 1.30 -5.34
CA ASP A 441 5.47 1.84 -4.07
C ASP A 441 6.52 2.73 -3.37
N ILE A 442 6.06 3.66 -2.55
CA ILE A 442 6.87 4.52 -1.69
C ILE A 442 6.34 4.49 -0.26
N LYS A 443 7.22 4.39 0.72
CA LYS A 443 6.88 4.48 2.14
C LYS A 443 7.75 5.48 2.86
N LEU A 444 7.10 6.34 3.62
CA LEU A 444 7.74 7.18 4.61
C LEU A 444 7.75 6.43 5.95
N ASN A 445 8.93 6.22 6.49
CA ASN A 445 9.12 5.54 7.76
C ASN A 445 8.99 6.52 8.94
N ARG A 446 8.79 5.98 10.13
CA ARG A 446 8.67 6.77 11.36
C ARG A 446 9.96 7.48 11.76
N ASP A 447 11.10 6.99 11.29
CA ASP A 447 12.42 7.58 11.49
C ASP A 447 12.76 8.68 10.47
N GLY A 448 11.83 9.02 9.57
CA GLY A 448 12.02 10.01 8.51
C GLY A 448 12.70 9.46 7.26
N SER A 449 13.17 8.22 7.28
CA SER A 449 13.69 7.58 6.07
C SER A 449 12.57 7.23 5.09
N ILE A 450 12.92 7.18 3.81
CA ILE A 450 11.99 6.89 2.71
C ILE A 450 12.45 5.60 2.05
N VAL A 451 11.52 4.66 1.83
CA VAL A 451 11.77 3.47 1.03
C VAL A 451 11.01 3.55 -0.27
N LEU A 452 11.74 3.41 -1.36
CA LEU A 452 11.23 3.28 -2.72
C LEU A 452 11.41 1.84 -3.15
N ALA A 453 10.37 1.23 -3.69
CA ALA A 453 10.41 -0.13 -4.21
C ALA A 453 9.78 -0.18 -5.58
N GLY A 454 10.45 -0.81 -6.51
CA GLY A 454 10.01 -0.91 -7.89
C GLY A 454 10.82 -1.94 -8.67
N THR A 455 10.75 -1.86 -9.98
CA THR A 455 11.50 -2.71 -10.89
C THR A 455 12.57 -1.92 -11.63
N SER A 456 13.65 -2.61 -12.00
CA SER A 456 14.73 -2.08 -12.81
C SER A 456 15.15 -3.12 -13.83
N ALA A 457 15.25 -2.74 -15.10
CA ALA A 457 15.65 -3.63 -16.20
C ALA A 457 16.63 -2.95 -17.16
N GLU A 458 17.60 -3.70 -17.65
CA GLU A 458 18.44 -3.31 -18.81
C GLU A 458 17.81 -3.69 -20.14
N GLU A 459 16.93 -4.71 -20.11
CA GLU A 459 16.17 -5.23 -21.24
C GLU A 459 14.74 -5.54 -20.77
N LEU A 460 13.75 -5.20 -21.60
CA LEU A 460 12.34 -5.56 -21.36
C LEU A 460 12.20 -7.08 -21.17
N GLY A 461 11.43 -7.48 -20.16
CA GLY A 461 11.20 -8.88 -19.81
C GLY A 461 12.28 -9.49 -18.91
N LYS A 462 13.21 -8.67 -18.38
CA LYS A 462 14.23 -9.05 -17.40
C LYS A 462 14.23 -8.10 -16.20
N GLU A 463 13.04 -7.69 -15.79
CA GLU A 463 12.86 -6.78 -14.67
C GLU A 463 13.20 -7.48 -13.36
N ASN A 464 14.03 -6.83 -12.55
CA ASN A 464 14.40 -7.26 -11.20
C ASN A 464 13.80 -6.27 -10.20
N TRP A 465 13.58 -6.70 -8.97
CA TRP A 465 13.16 -5.79 -7.91
C TRP A 465 14.32 -4.90 -7.47
N LYS A 466 14.05 -3.61 -7.40
CA LYS A 466 14.97 -2.59 -6.88
C LYS A 466 14.34 -1.93 -5.66
N ILE A 467 15.02 -2.00 -4.53
CA ILE A 467 14.60 -1.39 -3.28
C ILE A 467 15.68 -0.40 -2.84
N VAL A 468 15.30 0.85 -2.58
CA VAL A 468 16.21 1.91 -2.16
C VAL A 468 15.70 2.54 -0.87
N LYS A 469 16.52 2.58 0.17
CA LYS A 469 16.26 3.35 1.39
C LYS A 469 17.07 4.64 1.34
N LEU A 470 16.37 5.75 1.48
CA LEU A 470 16.93 7.10 1.45
C LEU A 470 16.83 7.76 2.83
N GLY A 471 17.87 8.47 3.23
CA GLY A 471 17.83 9.49 4.26
C GLY A 471 17.57 10.85 3.63
N ASP A 472 16.75 11.67 4.26
CA ASP A 472 16.51 13.06 3.83
C ASP A 472 16.39 13.97 5.05
N LYS A 473 17.35 14.89 5.20
CA LYS A 473 17.39 15.80 6.35
C LYS A 473 16.16 16.71 6.43
N GLN A 474 15.59 17.11 5.30
CA GLN A 474 14.41 17.97 5.27
C GLN A 474 13.17 17.21 5.74
N VAL A 475 13.03 15.95 5.29
CA VAL A 475 11.94 15.08 5.73
C VAL A 475 12.12 14.68 7.19
N ASP A 476 13.35 14.35 7.63
CA ASP A 476 13.64 14.00 9.04
C ASP A 476 13.25 15.11 10.01
N GLN A 477 13.46 16.38 9.63
CA GLN A 477 13.05 17.54 10.45
C GLN A 477 11.53 17.69 10.59
N LEU A 478 10.76 17.13 9.66
CA LEU A 478 9.30 17.18 9.69
C LEU A 478 8.71 16.08 10.57
N ILE A 479 9.44 14.98 10.76
CA ILE A 479 8.99 13.87 11.57
C ILE A 479 9.06 14.23 13.06
N GLU A 480 7.97 14.02 13.76
CA GLU A 480 7.93 14.21 15.20
C GLU A 480 8.68 13.09 15.91
N LYS A 481 9.78 13.45 16.56
CA LYS A 481 10.56 12.54 17.40
C LYS A 481 9.90 12.45 18.77
N GLN A 482 9.44 11.27 19.14
CA GLN A 482 8.89 10.95 20.45
C GLN A 482 9.86 10.05 21.19
N ASP A 483 10.10 10.31 22.46
CA ASP A 483 10.99 9.49 23.30
C ASP A 483 10.48 8.04 23.44
N ILE A 484 9.16 7.86 23.39
CA ILE A 484 8.51 6.56 23.43
C ILE A 484 7.25 6.57 22.56
N ARG A 485 7.04 5.49 21.82
CA ARG A 485 5.79 5.21 21.10
C ARG A 485 5.25 3.86 21.46
N ILE A 486 3.93 3.75 21.55
CA ILE A 486 3.24 2.50 21.88
C ILE A 486 2.20 2.21 20.81
N TYR A 487 2.25 1.00 20.25
CA TYR A 487 1.27 0.61 19.23
C TYR A 487 1.11 -0.94 19.14
N PRO A 488 -0.10 -1.41 18.74
CA PRO A 488 -1.32 -0.62 18.61
C PRO A 488 -1.78 -0.07 19.96
N ASN A 489 -2.47 1.05 19.96
CA ASN A 489 -3.08 1.60 21.16
C ASN A 489 -4.44 2.23 20.77
N PRO A 490 -5.58 1.64 21.16
CA PRO A 490 -5.75 0.53 22.11
C PRO A 490 -5.21 -0.83 21.64
N VAL A 491 -4.83 -1.67 22.62
CA VAL A 491 -4.22 -2.99 22.41
C VAL A 491 -5.19 -4.12 22.75
N THR A 492 -5.02 -5.29 22.08
CA THR A 492 -5.62 -6.57 22.45
C THR A 492 -4.58 -7.48 23.13
N ASP A 493 -3.79 -8.22 22.35
CA ASP A 493 -2.93 -9.28 22.88
C ASP A 493 -1.47 -8.87 23.09
N TYR A 494 -0.94 -8.00 22.20
CA TYR A 494 0.45 -7.57 22.23
C TYR A 494 0.58 -6.10 21.92
N VAL A 495 1.51 -5.43 22.60
CA VAL A 495 1.90 -4.06 22.34
C VAL A 495 3.37 -4.00 21.99
N TYR A 496 3.72 -3.12 21.06
CA TYR A 496 5.10 -2.79 20.73
C TYR A 496 5.44 -1.45 21.39
N VAL A 497 6.56 -1.44 22.12
CA VAL A 497 7.12 -0.25 22.73
C VAL A 497 8.36 0.14 21.95
N GLU A 498 8.31 1.28 21.28
CA GLU A 498 9.40 1.84 20.48
C GLU A 498 10.11 2.94 21.27
N LEU A 499 11.44 2.86 21.34
CA LEU A 499 12.32 3.81 22.01
C LEU A 499 12.88 4.78 20.98
N GLY A 500 12.52 6.05 21.09
CA GLY A 500 12.94 7.13 20.19
C GLY A 500 14.00 8.06 20.79
N PHE A 501 14.64 7.70 21.90
CA PHE A 501 15.69 8.53 22.51
C PHE A 501 16.85 8.77 21.55
N GLU A 502 17.30 10.01 21.44
CA GLU A 502 18.45 10.34 20.59
C GLU A 502 19.72 9.61 21.05
N GLY A 503 20.51 9.14 20.09
CA GLY A 503 21.79 8.46 20.33
C GLY A 503 21.70 6.97 20.63
N LEU A 504 20.51 6.37 20.70
CA LEU A 504 20.39 4.92 20.88
C LEU A 504 20.88 4.17 19.64
N ARG A 505 21.88 3.31 19.86
CA ARG A 505 22.33 2.32 18.85
C ARG A 505 21.84 0.95 19.28
N GLU A 506 21.18 0.23 18.38
CA GLU A 506 20.64 -1.10 18.65
C GLU A 506 21.73 -2.05 19.17
N GLY A 507 21.42 -2.80 20.22
CA GLY A 507 22.38 -3.68 20.90
C GLY A 507 23.40 -2.98 21.81
N ALA A 508 23.56 -1.65 21.73
CA ALA A 508 24.55 -0.90 22.51
C ALA A 508 23.98 -0.17 23.75
N PHE A 509 22.69 -0.34 24.04
CA PHE A 509 22.02 0.22 25.22
C PHE A 509 21.28 -0.86 25.98
N GLU A 510 20.90 -0.56 27.21
CA GLU A 510 19.99 -1.36 28.01
C GLU A 510 18.83 -0.49 28.50
N ALA A 511 17.60 -0.98 28.35
CA ALA A 511 16.40 -0.31 28.82
C ALA A 511 15.52 -1.28 29.61
N GLU A 512 14.86 -0.75 30.65
CA GLU A 512 13.80 -1.44 31.38
C GLU A 512 12.45 -0.85 31.00
N ILE A 513 11.56 -1.69 30.52
CA ILE A 513 10.16 -1.34 30.20
C ILE A 513 9.28 -1.96 31.27
N ALA A 514 8.52 -1.14 31.99
CA ALA A 514 7.62 -1.58 33.03
C ALA A 514 6.18 -1.14 32.77
N VAL A 515 5.23 -2.04 32.98
CA VAL A 515 3.79 -1.77 32.85
C VAL A 515 3.18 -1.65 34.24
N TYR A 516 2.46 -0.56 34.48
CA TYR A 516 1.79 -0.26 35.75
C TYR A 516 0.28 -0.14 35.51
N ASP A 517 -0.52 -0.57 36.50
CA ASP A 517 -1.91 -0.17 36.56
C ASP A 517 -2.06 1.30 37.00
N MET A 518 -3.26 1.84 36.90
CA MET A 518 -3.52 3.24 37.27
C MET A 518 -3.44 3.49 38.78
N GLY A 519 -3.35 2.44 39.61
CA GLY A 519 -3.05 2.52 41.03
C GLY A 519 -1.55 2.55 41.37
N GLY A 520 -0.67 2.49 40.32
CA GLY A 520 0.78 2.52 40.51
C GLY A 520 1.43 1.15 40.83
N ARG A 521 0.67 0.07 40.76
CA ARG A 521 1.20 -1.29 40.97
C ARG A 521 1.89 -1.75 39.69
N LYS A 522 3.15 -2.16 39.80
CA LYS A 522 3.92 -2.75 38.70
C LYS A 522 3.37 -4.15 38.40
N LEU A 523 3.00 -4.38 37.15
CA LEU A 523 2.42 -5.64 36.65
C LEU A 523 3.43 -6.49 35.91
N GLU A 524 4.25 -5.86 35.08
CA GLU A 524 5.22 -6.54 34.22
C GLU A 524 6.49 -5.69 34.07
N THR A 525 7.62 -6.36 33.80
CA THR A 525 8.91 -5.70 33.54
C THR A 525 9.69 -6.50 32.51
N VAL A 526 10.16 -5.83 31.46
CA VAL A 526 10.97 -6.40 30.40
C VAL A 526 12.26 -5.60 30.26
N LYS A 527 13.40 -6.27 30.29
CA LYS A 527 14.69 -5.68 29.94
C LYS A 527 14.99 -5.93 28.48
N THR A 528 15.47 -4.91 27.78
CA THR A 528 15.69 -4.96 26.34
C THR A 528 16.92 -4.18 25.91
N LYS A 529 17.52 -4.61 24.79
CA LYS A 529 18.56 -3.90 24.04
C LYS A 529 18.06 -3.51 22.65
N ASN A 530 16.79 -3.79 22.35
CA ASN A 530 16.15 -3.53 21.08
C ASN A 530 15.39 -2.20 21.13
N LYS A 531 15.47 -1.42 20.06
CA LYS A 531 14.68 -0.18 19.93
C LYS A 531 13.18 -0.44 19.96
N ILE A 532 12.74 -1.59 19.50
CA ILE A 532 11.33 -1.99 19.50
C ILE A 532 11.20 -3.30 20.26
N THR A 533 10.33 -3.31 21.28
CA THR A 533 10.13 -4.46 22.13
C THR A 533 8.64 -4.85 22.18
N LYS A 534 8.35 -6.10 21.88
CA LYS A 534 7.00 -6.68 21.94
C LYS A 534 6.71 -7.12 23.37
N ILE A 535 5.58 -6.69 23.92
CA ILE A 535 5.10 -7.03 25.27
C ILE A 535 3.76 -7.73 25.16
N ASN A 536 3.60 -8.84 25.89
CA ASN A 536 2.36 -9.58 25.95
C ASN A 536 1.36 -8.86 26.89
N THR A 537 0.20 -8.49 26.37
CA THR A 537 -0.86 -7.80 27.12
C THR A 537 -2.10 -8.68 27.35
N GLN A 538 -2.06 -9.96 26.93
CA GLN A 538 -3.18 -10.89 27.17
C GLN A 538 -3.57 -11.03 28.65
N PRO A 539 -2.61 -11.04 29.61
CA PRO A 539 -2.97 -11.12 31.04
C PRO A 539 -3.63 -9.86 31.59
N LEU A 540 -3.58 -8.74 30.87
CA LEU A 540 -4.15 -7.48 31.32
C LEU A 540 -5.68 -7.47 31.11
N ILE A 541 -6.42 -7.00 32.10
CA ILE A 541 -7.86 -6.76 31.98
C ILE A 541 -8.13 -5.47 31.22
N GLN A 542 -9.33 -5.31 30.66
CA GLN A 542 -9.75 -4.08 30.00
C GLN A 542 -9.54 -2.87 30.92
N GLY A 543 -8.86 -1.84 30.41
CA GLY A 543 -8.58 -0.64 31.19
C GLY A 543 -7.40 0.19 30.66
N ALA A 544 -7.02 1.20 31.46
CA ALA A 544 -5.87 2.06 31.18
C ALA A 544 -4.67 1.62 32.04
N TYR A 545 -3.48 1.71 31.43
CA TYR A 545 -2.19 1.36 32.03
C TYR A 545 -1.16 2.42 31.71
N LEU A 546 -0.08 2.47 32.48
CA LEU A 546 1.07 3.31 32.25
C LEU A 546 2.27 2.43 31.88
N VAL A 547 2.84 2.68 30.70
CA VAL A 547 4.12 2.07 30.30
C VAL A 547 5.22 3.07 30.62
N VAL A 548 6.21 2.65 31.41
CA VAL A 548 7.38 3.45 31.77
C VAL A 548 8.63 2.78 31.22
N VAL A 549 9.43 3.54 30.51
CA VAL A 549 10.71 3.11 29.99
C VAL A 549 11.83 3.84 30.72
N LYS A 550 12.82 3.11 31.19
CA LYS A 550 14.02 3.65 31.81
C LYS A 550 15.25 3.15 31.08
N THR A 551 16.13 4.06 30.71
CA THR A 551 17.53 3.79 30.34
C THR A 551 18.45 4.32 31.43
N ASN A 552 19.76 4.18 31.27
CA ASN A 552 20.72 4.74 32.25
C ASN A 552 20.55 6.26 32.43
N ASP A 553 20.16 6.97 31.36
CA ASP A 553 20.20 8.43 31.32
C ASP A 553 18.80 9.08 31.19
N LYS A 554 17.78 8.32 30.78
CA LYS A 554 16.46 8.86 30.44
C LYS A 554 15.32 8.01 30.96
N THR A 555 14.21 8.68 31.25
CA THR A 555 12.93 8.03 31.57
C THR A 555 11.82 8.67 30.75
N ALA A 556 11.00 7.85 30.12
CA ALA A 556 9.80 8.29 29.41
C ALA A 556 8.61 7.42 29.79
N ASN A 557 7.41 7.91 29.57
CA ASN A 557 6.20 7.16 29.82
C ASN A 557 5.14 7.42 28.76
N ALA A 558 4.22 6.45 28.61
CA ALA A 558 3.08 6.58 27.71
C ALA A 558 1.89 5.80 28.25
N LYS A 559 0.68 6.27 27.93
CA LYS A 559 -0.58 5.64 28.32
C LYS A 559 -0.92 4.51 27.36
N LEU A 560 -1.19 3.32 27.90
CA LEU A 560 -1.67 2.16 27.17
C LEU A 560 -3.15 1.90 27.51
N ILE A 561 -3.97 1.67 26.48
CA ILE A 561 -5.37 1.31 26.64
C ILE A 561 -5.54 -0.14 26.21
N LYS A 562 -6.02 -1.00 27.12
CA LYS A 562 -6.40 -2.39 26.87
C LYS A 562 -7.89 -2.46 26.55
N LYS A 563 -8.24 -3.07 25.40
CA LYS A 563 -9.63 -3.39 25.00
C LYS A 563 -10.13 -4.65 25.66
#